data_5a88b914534447444596913019e36191
#
_entry.id   5a88b914534447444596913019e36191
#
_cell.length_a   1.000
_cell.length_b   1.000
_cell.length_c   1.000
_cell.angle_alpha   90.00
_cell.angle_beta   90.00
_cell.angle_gamma   90.00
#
_symmetry.space_group_name_H-M   'P 1'
#
loop_
_entity.id
_entity.type
_entity.pdbx_description
1 polymer ?
#
loop_
_entity_poly.entity_id
_entity_poly.type
_entity_poly.pdbx_seq_one_letter_code
_entity_poly.pdbx_strand_id
1 'polypeptide(L)'
;MYKRQAKWLIKNVQQRFDTILRVAQAIVERQRAFFSHGEVGMRPLVLREIAEELGLHESTVSRVTTQKYMLTPSGTFELKYFFGSHVATDAGGEASSTAIRALIRQLVANEDPRLPLSDSRIAEMLGGQGIVVARRTVAKYREALQIAPVAQRKVL
;
A
#
# COMPACT_ATOMS: atom_id res chain seq x y z
N MET A 1 2.46 -4.92 -47.77
CA MET A 1 1.81 -4.03 -46.80
C MET A 1 1.49 -4.75 -45.49
N TYR A 2 0.76 -5.84 -45.50
CA TYR A 2 0.34 -6.59 -44.29
C TYR A 2 1.52 -7.14 -43.44
N LYS A 3 2.63 -7.59 -44.01
CA LYS A 3 3.80 -8.08 -43.28
C LYS A 3 4.46 -6.98 -42.40
N ARG A 4 4.48 -5.74 -42.85
CA ARG A 4 5.00 -4.60 -42.08
C ARG A 4 4.09 -4.27 -40.89
N GLN A 5 2.78 -4.25 -41.12
CA GLN A 5 1.78 -4.01 -40.08
C GLN A 5 1.80 -5.10 -39.00
N ALA A 6 1.89 -6.36 -39.40
CA ALA A 6 2.00 -7.49 -38.48
C ALA A 6 3.30 -7.42 -37.62
N LYS A 7 4.44 -7.12 -38.22
CA LYS A 7 5.70 -6.93 -37.48
C LYS A 7 5.62 -5.76 -36.51
N TRP A 8 5.02 -4.65 -36.93
CA TRP A 8 4.83 -3.49 -36.07
C TRP A 8 3.92 -3.82 -34.88
N LEU A 9 2.81 -4.52 -35.09
CA LEU A 9 1.90 -4.95 -34.03
C LEU A 9 2.60 -5.87 -33.03
N ILE A 10 3.33 -6.88 -33.50
CA ILE A 10 4.10 -7.80 -32.64
C ILE A 10 5.11 -7.01 -31.80
N LYS A 11 5.85 -6.09 -32.39
CA LYS A 11 6.82 -5.28 -31.68
C LYS A 11 6.16 -4.41 -30.59
N ASN A 12 5.00 -3.79 -30.89
CA ASN A 12 4.27 -3.01 -29.91
C ASN A 12 3.75 -3.84 -28.75
N VAL A 13 3.21 -5.03 -29.02
CA VAL A 13 2.77 -5.96 -27.99
C VAL A 13 3.95 -6.37 -27.09
N GLN A 14 5.08 -6.73 -27.68
CA GLN A 14 6.28 -7.09 -26.94
C GLN A 14 6.78 -5.93 -26.05
N GLN A 15 6.80 -4.70 -26.56
CA GLN A 15 7.18 -3.52 -25.78
C GLN A 15 6.23 -3.27 -24.60
N ARG A 16 4.93 -3.51 -24.78
CA ARG A 16 3.96 -3.36 -23.68
C ARG A 16 4.19 -4.39 -22.59
N PHE A 17 4.43 -5.65 -22.94
CA PHE A 17 4.76 -6.71 -21.97
C PHE A 17 6.07 -6.39 -21.23
N ASP A 18 7.09 -5.96 -21.94
CA ASP A 18 8.37 -5.59 -21.36
C ASP A 18 8.22 -4.43 -20.36
N THR A 19 7.47 -3.40 -20.71
CA THR A 19 7.20 -2.27 -19.83
C THR A 19 6.43 -2.71 -18.57
N ILE A 20 5.40 -3.54 -18.71
CA ILE A 20 4.64 -4.08 -17.56
C ILE A 20 5.56 -4.88 -16.65
N LEU A 21 6.41 -5.73 -17.21
CA LEU A 21 7.36 -6.55 -16.44
C LEU A 21 8.37 -5.69 -15.69
N ARG A 22 8.96 -4.69 -16.33
CA ARG A 22 9.91 -3.77 -15.70
C ARG A 22 9.27 -2.99 -14.56
N VAL A 23 8.05 -2.49 -14.74
CA VAL A 23 7.30 -1.80 -13.69
C VAL A 23 6.98 -2.75 -12.54
N ALA A 24 6.52 -3.96 -12.82
CA ALA A 24 6.23 -4.96 -11.78
C ALA A 24 7.49 -5.33 -10.98
N GLN A 25 8.62 -5.52 -11.63
CA GLN A 25 9.90 -5.80 -10.96
C GLN A 25 10.33 -4.65 -10.05
N ALA A 26 10.23 -3.40 -10.51
CA ALA A 26 10.55 -2.22 -9.71
C ALA A 26 9.63 -2.10 -8.47
N ILE A 27 8.34 -2.40 -8.61
CA ILE A 27 7.40 -2.43 -7.49
C ILE A 27 7.82 -3.50 -6.47
N VAL A 28 8.10 -4.72 -6.90
CA VAL A 28 8.54 -5.82 -6.02
C VAL A 28 9.80 -5.45 -5.25
N GLU A 29 10.79 -4.85 -5.91
CA GLU A 29 12.03 -4.39 -5.27
C GLU A 29 11.76 -3.36 -4.17
N ARG A 30 10.88 -2.39 -4.43
CA ARG A 30 10.52 -1.36 -3.46
C ARG A 30 9.66 -1.89 -2.31
N GLN A 31 8.85 -2.91 -2.56
CA GLN A 31 7.88 -3.47 -1.61
C GLN A 31 8.31 -4.83 -1.02
N ARG A 32 9.60 -5.14 -0.96
CA ARG A 32 10.11 -6.41 -0.41
C ARG A 32 9.55 -6.72 0.98
N ALA A 33 9.43 -5.71 1.85
CA ALA A 33 8.90 -5.88 3.18
C ALA A 33 7.44 -6.31 3.19
N PHE A 34 6.64 -5.90 2.21
CA PHE A 34 5.27 -6.37 2.03
C PHE A 34 5.22 -7.89 1.78
N PHE A 35 6.11 -8.41 0.94
CA PHE A 35 6.13 -9.85 0.62
C PHE A 35 6.58 -10.71 1.79
N SER A 36 7.33 -10.12 2.75
CA SER A 36 7.78 -10.82 3.96
C SER A 36 6.83 -10.67 5.14
N HIS A 37 6.18 -9.52 5.29
CA HIS A 37 5.41 -9.15 6.49
C HIS A 37 3.94 -8.77 6.19
N GLY A 38 3.50 -8.89 4.94
CA GLY A 38 2.16 -8.49 4.52
C GLY A 38 1.93 -6.98 4.56
N GLU A 39 0.68 -6.57 4.75
CA GLU A 39 0.25 -5.16 4.70
C GLU A 39 1.00 -4.25 5.68
N VAL A 40 1.43 -4.77 6.83
CA VAL A 40 2.22 -4.03 7.82
C VAL A 40 3.59 -3.59 7.25
N GLY A 41 4.16 -4.41 6.36
CA GLY A 41 5.42 -4.12 5.68
C GLY A 41 5.28 -3.20 4.46
N MET A 42 4.08 -2.74 4.12
CA MET A 42 3.87 -1.87 2.96
C MET A 42 4.59 -0.53 3.15
N ARG A 43 5.49 -0.20 2.23
CA ARG A 43 6.17 1.09 2.20
C ARG A 43 5.38 2.10 1.38
N PRO A 44 5.46 3.39 1.70
CA PRO A 44 4.95 4.43 0.82
C PRO A 44 5.66 4.34 -0.55
N LEU A 45 4.90 4.42 -1.61
CA LEU A 45 5.41 4.38 -2.98
C LEU A 45 4.50 5.22 -3.86
N VAL A 46 5.06 6.16 -4.60
CA VAL A 46 4.32 6.98 -5.56
C VAL A 46 4.73 6.66 -6.99
N LEU A 47 3.81 6.88 -7.93
CA LEU A 47 4.03 6.61 -9.37
C LEU A 47 5.29 7.28 -9.91
N ARG A 48 5.57 8.50 -9.43
CA ARG A 48 6.71 9.30 -9.85
C ARG A 48 8.05 8.61 -9.57
N GLU A 49 8.21 7.95 -8.43
CA GLU A 49 9.45 7.26 -8.09
C GLU A 49 9.77 6.13 -9.07
N ILE A 50 8.77 5.33 -9.44
CA ILE A 50 8.94 4.27 -10.45
C ILE A 50 9.17 4.87 -11.84
N ALA A 51 8.47 5.94 -12.18
CA ALA A 51 8.64 6.63 -13.45
C ALA A 51 10.07 7.18 -13.61
N GLU A 52 10.61 7.84 -12.60
CA GLU A 52 11.98 8.35 -12.58
C GLU A 52 13.01 7.22 -12.68
N GLU A 53 12.85 6.14 -11.91
CA GLU A 53 13.74 4.98 -11.92
C GLU A 53 13.81 4.30 -13.29
N LEU A 54 12.70 4.18 -13.99
CA LEU A 54 12.62 3.47 -15.27
C LEU A 54 12.73 4.38 -16.50
N GLY A 55 12.82 5.70 -16.30
CA GLY A 55 12.83 6.67 -17.40
C GLY A 55 11.50 6.70 -18.17
N LEU A 56 10.38 6.55 -17.46
CA LEU A 56 9.03 6.55 -18.02
C LEU A 56 8.27 7.81 -17.53
N HIS A 57 7.19 8.14 -18.24
CA HIS A 57 6.25 9.15 -17.77
C HIS A 57 5.31 8.55 -16.69
N GLU A 58 4.90 9.33 -15.68
CA GLU A 58 3.98 8.89 -14.63
C GLU A 58 2.67 8.32 -15.19
N SER A 59 2.13 8.92 -16.25
CA SER A 59 0.92 8.44 -16.92
C SER A 59 1.09 7.05 -17.52
N THR A 60 2.29 6.71 -18.00
CA THR A 60 2.61 5.38 -18.49
C THR A 60 2.60 4.37 -17.36
N VAL A 61 3.25 4.68 -16.22
CA VAL A 61 3.24 3.82 -15.02
C VAL A 61 1.81 3.63 -14.51
N SER A 62 1.01 4.68 -14.45
CA SER A 62 -0.39 4.61 -14.05
C SER A 62 -1.20 3.65 -14.93
N ARG A 63 -1.07 3.74 -16.26
CA ARG A 63 -1.80 2.90 -17.21
C ARG A 63 -1.36 1.43 -17.15
N VAL A 64 -0.07 1.16 -17.06
CA VAL A 64 0.44 -0.22 -17.02
C VAL A 64 0.20 -0.91 -15.68
N THR A 65 -0.16 -0.19 -14.64
CA THR A 65 -0.50 -0.74 -13.31
C THR A 65 -2.00 -0.91 -13.08
N THR A 66 -2.83 -0.25 -13.88
CA THR A 66 -4.30 -0.34 -13.79
C THR A 66 -4.80 -1.63 -14.44
N GLN A 67 -5.63 -2.38 -13.73
CA GLN A 67 -6.19 -3.68 -14.16
C GLN A 67 -5.10 -4.68 -14.60
N LYS A 68 -3.95 -4.61 -13.98
CA LYS A 68 -2.86 -5.57 -14.10
C LYS A 68 -2.59 -6.19 -12.74
N TYR A 69 -2.54 -7.50 -12.69
CA TYR A 69 -2.51 -8.25 -11.43
C TYR A 69 -1.23 -9.04 -11.30
N MET A 70 -0.76 -9.16 -10.06
CA MET A 70 0.38 -9.97 -9.67
C MET A 70 -0.09 -11.09 -8.74
N LEU A 71 0.26 -12.32 -9.06
CA LEU A 71 0.08 -13.45 -8.15
C LEU A 71 1.23 -13.50 -7.16
N THR A 72 0.89 -13.50 -5.87
CA THR A 72 1.85 -13.57 -4.77
C THR A 72 1.49 -14.71 -3.81
N PRO A 73 2.40 -15.14 -2.92
CA PRO A 73 2.07 -16.13 -1.88
C PRO A 73 0.91 -15.69 -0.97
N SER A 74 0.70 -14.40 -0.81
CA SER A 74 -0.37 -13.81 0.02
C SER A 74 -1.67 -13.55 -0.75
N GLY A 75 -1.73 -13.88 -2.04
CA GLY A 75 -2.89 -13.66 -2.90
C GLY A 75 -2.58 -12.89 -4.16
N THR A 76 -3.63 -12.54 -4.89
CA THR A 76 -3.53 -11.79 -6.14
C THR A 76 -3.82 -10.31 -5.87
N PHE A 77 -2.89 -9.45 -6.26
CA PHE A 77 -2.99 -8.00 -6.07
C PHE A 77 -2.89 -7.27 -7.40
N GLU A 78 -3.67 -6.21 -7.55
CA GLU A 78 -3.49 -5.25 -8.65
C GLU A 78 -2.17 -4.51 -8.46
N LEU A 79 -1.39 -4.28 -9.52
CA LEU A 79 -0.11 -3.55 -9.41
C LEU A 79 -0.32 -2.15 -8.81
N LYS A 80 -1.43 -1.51 -9.11
CA LYS A 80 -1.79 -0.21 -8.56
C LYS A 80 -1.99 -0.21 -7.03
N TYR A 81 -2.33 -1.34 -6.43
CA TYR A 81 -2.47 -1.49 -4.98
C TYR A 81 -1.21 -1.13 -4.21
N PHE A 82 -0.04 -1.35 -4.79
CA PHE A 82 1.25 -1.08 -4.15
C PHE A 82 1.62 0.41 -4.10
N PHE A 83 0.87 1.27 -4.77
CA PHE A 83 1.02 2.71 -4.69
C PHE A 83 0.09 3.26 -3.62
N GLY A 84 0.67 3.91 -2.61
CA GLY A 84 -0.07 4.49 -1.49
C GLY A 84 0.45 5.87 -1.14
N SER A 85 -0.45 6.72 -0.62
CA SER A 85 -0.07 8.03 -0.13
C SER A 85 0.81 7.94 1.11
N HIS A 86 1.81 8.81 1.16
CA HIS A 86 2.58 9.08 2.37
C HIS A 86 1.64 9.61 3.46
N VAL A 87 1.76 9.06 4.65
CA VAL A 87 1.29 9.74 5.85
C VAL A 87 2.50 10.43 6.45
N ALA A 88 2.51 11.74 6.40
CA ALA A 88 3.55 12.52 7.06
C ALA A 88 3.50 12.18 8.55
N THR A 89 4.62 11.68 9.08
CA THR A 89 4.81 11.48 10.50
C THR A 89 5.65 12.63 11.04
N ASP A 90 5.29 13.19 12.17
CA ASP A 90 6.03 14.33 12.79
C ASP A 90 7.49 14.00 13.14
N ALA A 91 7.86 12.72 13.10
CA ALA A 91 9.22 12.23 13.39
C ALA A 91 10.08 12.02 12.14
N GLY A 92 9.66 12.48 10.94
CA GLY A 92 10.41 12.31 9.70
C GLY A 92 10.45 10.87 9.16
N GLY A 93 9.67 9.96 9.74
CA GLY A 93 9.47 8.61 9.24
C GLY A 93 8.35 8.55 8.20
N GLU A 94 8.52 7.72 7.19
CA GLU A 94 7.49 7.49 6.17
C GLU A 94 6.76 6.18 6.47
N ALA A 95 5.46 6.26 6.78
CA ALA A 95 4.61 5.09 6.89
C ALA A 95 3.51 5.13 5.83
N SER A 96 3.22 3.99 5.21
CA SER A 96 2.09 3.93 4.29
C SER A 96 0.76 3.89 5.04
N SER A 97 -0.27 4.51 4.47
CA SER A 97 -1.62 4.44 5.04
C SER A 97 -2.13 2.99 5.16
N THR A 98 -1.68 2.11 4.29
CA THR A 98 -1.99 0.67 4.32
C THR A 98 -1.37 -0.01 5.54
N ALA A 99 -0.08 0.26 5.82
CA ALA A 99 0.60 -0.29 6.99
C ALA A 99 -0.04 0.20 8.29
N ILE A 100 -0.36 1.49 8.41
CA ILE A 100 -1.02 2.05 9.59
C ILE A 100 -2.39 1.40 9.81
N ARG A 101 -3.20 1.24 8.77
CA ARG A 101 -4.49 0.54 8.86
C ARG A 101 -4.34 -0.91 9.29
N ALA A 102 -3.35 -1.62 8.78
CA ALA A 102 -3.07 -2.99 9.19
C ALA A 102 -2.66 -3.08 10.66
N LEU A 103 -1.81 -2.16 11.15
CA LEU A 103 -1.42 -2.09 12.55
C LEU A 103 -2.61 -1.78 13.48
N ILE A 104 -3.47 -0.83 13.11
CA ILE A 104 -4.69 -0.53 13.87
C ILE A 104 -5.58 -1.77 13.95
N ARG A 105 -5.76 -2.50 12.84
CA ARG A 105 -6.54 -3.75 12.82
C ARG A 105 -5.94 -4.81 13.77
N GLN A 106 -4.62 -4.98 13.77
CA GLN A 106 -3.94 -5.92 14.65
C GLN A 106 -4.07 -5.52 16.13
N LEU A 107 -3.89 -4.24 16.45
CA LEU A 107 -4.03 -3.74 17.83
C LEU A 107 -5.43 -3.98 18.36
N VAL A 108 -6.45 -3.69 17.57
CA VAL A 108 -7.85 -3.92 17.98
C VAL A 108 -8.18 -5.40 18.05
N ALA A 109 -7.66 -6.24 17.16
CA ALA A 109 -7.88 -7.69 17.21
C ALA A 109 -7.27 -8.34 18.45
N ASN A 110 -6.24 -7.75 19.03
CA ASN A 110 -5.52 -8.24 20.21
C ASN A 110 -5.88 -7.47 21.49
N GLU A 111 -6.86 -6.55 21.46
CA GLU A 111 -7.26 -5.80 22.65
C GLU A 111 -8.05 -6.66 23.64
N ASP A 112 -8.02 -6.26 24.91
CA ASP A 112 -8.93 -6.82 25.92
C ASP A 112 -10.34 -6.25 25.71
N PRO A 113 -11.36 -7.09 25.47
CA PRO A 113 -12.74 -6.62 25.27
C PRO A 113 -13.33 -5.87 26.49
N ARG A 114 -12.76 -6.08 27.68
CA ARG A 114 -13.17 -5.37 28.91
C ARG A 114 -12.57 -3.97 28.99
N LEU A 115 -11.41 -3.78 28.36
CA LEU A 115 -10.65 -2.53 28.35
C LEU A 115 -10.18 -2.19 26.90
N PRO A 116 -11.12 -1.95 25.97
CA PRO A 116 -10.77 -1.72 24.57
C PRO A 116 -9.97 -0.44 24.41
N LEU A 117 -9.06 -0.44 23.44
CA LEU A 117 -8.13 0.65 23.17
C LEU A 117 -8.84 1.90 22.62
N SER A 118 -8.63 3.05 23.26
CA SER A 118 -9.08 4.32 22.71
C SER A 118 -8.22 4.76 21.52
N ASP A 119 -8.75 5.64 20.67
CA ASP A 119 -7.98 6.18 19.52
C ASP A 119 -6.71 6.91 19.98
N SER A 120 -6.73 7.53 21.19
CA SER A 120 -5.54 8.14 21.79
C SER A 120 -4.51 7.09 22.20
N ARG A 121 -4.95 5.97 22.78
CA ARG A 121 -4.07 4.90 23.18
C ARG A 121 -3.45 4.18 21.99
N ILE A 122 -4.22 3.98 20.94
CA ILE A 122 -3.72 3.46 19.65
C ILE A 122 -2.65 4.39 19.07
N ALA A 123 -2.90 5.70 19.06
CA ALA A 123 -1.92 6.68 18.58
C ALA A 123 -0.61 6.64 19.39
N GLU A 124 -0.70 6.51 20.72
CA GLU A 124 0.45 6.38 21.60
C GLU A 124 1.25 5.08 21.31
N MET A 125 0.57 3.96 21.13
CA MET A 125 1.21 2.68 20.81
C MET A 125 1.90 2.70 19.46
N LEU A 126 1.30 3.33 18.45
CA LEU A 126 1.94 3.55 17.14
C LEU A 126 3.15 4.47 17.26
N GLY A 127 3.08 5.51 18.10
CA GLY A 127 4.20 6.40 18.42
C GLY A 127 5.38 5.65 19.04
N GLY A 128 5.12 4.69 19.92
CA GLY A 128 6.13 3.80 20.48
C GLY A 128 6.83 2.92 19.44
N GLN A 129 6.22 2.70 18.28
CA GLN A 129 6.79 1.98 17.14
C GLN A 129 7.43 2.92 16.10
N GLY A 130 7.57 4.22 16.42
CA GLY A 130 8.13 5.22 15.53
C GLY A 130 7.14 5.80 14.51
N ILE A 131 5.85 5.47 14.60
CA ILE A 131 4.81 5.96 13.71
C ILE A 131 3.98 7.02 14.43
N VAL A 132 4.34 8.29 14.26
CA VAL A 132 3.65 9.41 14.91
C VAL A 132 2.44 9.82 14.08
N VAL A 133 1.25 9.51 14.56
CA VAL A 133 -0.03 9.88 13.94
C VAL A 133 -0.94 10.56 14.93
N ALA A 134 -1.67 11.59 14.49
CA ALA A 134 -2.65 12.26 15.32
C ALA A 134 -3.84 11.35 15.64
N ARG A 135 -4.43 11.53 16.84
CA ARG A 135 -5.66 10.82 17.23
C ARG A 135 -6.76 10.88 16.18
N ARG A 136 -6.93 12.04 15.52
CA ARG A 136 -7.95 12.22 14.46
C ARG A 136 -7.68 11.31 13.25
N THR A 137 -6.41 11.10 12.91
CA THR A 137 -6.01 10.21 11.82
C THR A 137 -6.29 8.75 12.18
N VAL A 138 -6.03 8.35 13.44
CA VAL A 138 -6.38 7.02 13.94
C VAL A 138 -7.89 6.80 13.86
N ALA A 139 -8.70 7.75 14.32
CA ALA A 139 -10.16 7.68 14.24
C ALA A 139 -10.64 7.52 12.79
N LYS A 140 -10.12 8.31 11.85
CA LYS A 140 -10.42 8.21 10.41
C LYS A 140 -10.11 6.82 9.85
N TYR A 141 -8.95 6.25 10.20
CA TYR A 141 -8.57 4.92 9.72
C TYR A 141 -9.40 3.82 10.37
N ARG A 142 -9.70 3.92 11.65
CA ARG A 142 -10.58 2.99 12.36
C ARG A 142 -11.97 2.96 11.72
N GLU A 143 -12.56 4.11 11.45
CA GLU A 143 -13.85 4.25 10.75
C GLU A 143 -13.82 3.65 9.35
N ALA A 144 -12.77 3.91 8.57
CA ALA A 144 -12.57 3.32 7.25
C ALA A 144 -12.45 1.79 7.28
N LEU A 145 -11.97 1.22 8.39
CA LEU A 145 -11.92 -0.22 8.65
C LEU A 145 -13.24 -0.77 9.22
N GLN A 146 -14.27 0.06 9.39
CA GLN A 146 -15.55 -0.30 10.00
C GLN A 146 -15.42 -0.84 11.43
N ILE A 147 -14.41 -0.39 12.17
CA ILE A 147 -14.19 -0.72 13.57
C ILE A 147 -14.96 0.28 14.44
N ALA A 148 -15.82 -0.22 15.32
CA ALA A 148 -16.63 0.60 16.19
C ALA A 148 -15.79 1.42 17.20
N PRO A 149 -16.26 2.58 17.70
CA PRO A 149 -15.58 3.33 18.72
C PRO A 149 -15.51 2.55 20.05
N VAL A 150 -14.57 2.93 20.92
CA VAL A 150 -14.29 2.23 22.20
C VAL A 150 -15.52 1.92 23.03
N ALA A 151 -16.47 2.86 23.10
CA ALA A 151 -17.70 2.70 23.89
C ALA A 151 -18.60 1.54 23.40
N GLN A 152 -18.56 1.24 22.11
CA GLN A 152 -19.36 0.16 21.49
C GLN A 152 -18.63 -1.17 21.44
N ARG A 153 -17.31 -1.17 21.65
CA ARG A 153 -16.50 -2.39 21.70
C ARG A 153 -16.35 -2.98 23.10
N LYS A 154 -16.71 -2.20 24.12
CA LYS A 154 -16.60 -2.65 25.52
C LYS A 154 -17.65 -3.71 25.81
N VAL A 155 -17.19 -4.88 26.28
CA VAL A 155 -18.03 -5.95 26.82
C VAL A 155 -18.07 -5.83 28.33
N LEU A 156 -19.27 -5.91 28.93
CA LEU A 156 -19.49 -5.84 30.38
C LEU A 156 -19.05 -7.13 31.06
#